data_f542093d4ae24ee5d92a855ea66264d0
#
_entry.id   f542093d4ae24ee5d92a855ea66264d0
#
_cell.length_a   1.000
_cell.length_b   1.000
_cell.length_c   1.000
_cell.angle_alpha   90.00
_cell.angle_beta   90.00
_cell.angle_gamma   90.00
#
_symmetry.space_group_name_H-M   'P 1'
#
loop_
_entity.id
_entity.type
_entity.pdbx_description
1 polymer ?
#
loop_
_entity_poly.entity_id
_entity_poly.type
_entity_poly.pdbx_seq_one_letter_code
_entity_poly.pdbx_strand_id
1 'polypeptide(L)'
;MKTTFSRLFSMIAGLLMLCLLITGVAFRFLMMSWVESEKRKSLSADASALADLAEAYDSSGALESNWNFQIGLSLFSEVGEVSALICDEDGYVVICSCDSLACDHVGKQVPESYRREMLQDSVYYEKNVQLSDIYEDKRFLAGQAIVNDTTGDLVGFVVVTAPMNQTTDYMLRSSTFFLYTAIATLGLALVAATFLSRSLVRPLGQMADVARRFGYGETKLRAEQSSKNTQEVNDLALAFNTMADSLEQSEQRRQEFIANVSHELKTPMTTIGGYVDGILDGTIPKDNEKHYLQIVSSEVRRLSRLVRSMLDLSRLQAQGIDESRKTRFDLGDVTSDVLITFEQKINARGLQVSVDLPEKPVWTKADRDAITQVVYNLLDNAIKFCPVGGNLGLILEQDGQKARLRIRNTGQTIPPEELPLLFDRFHKADKARSADREGWGLGLYIAKTIIGAHGGEIWATSENGVTEFSFTLPAVR
;
A
#
# COMPACT_ATOMS: atom_id res chain seq x y z
N MET A 1 24.06 -1.25 -8.88
CA MET A 1 22.74 -1.94 -8.82
C MET A 1 21.72 -1.10 -9.56
N LYS A 2 20.98 -1.67 -10.53
CA LYS A 2 19.91 -0.94 -11.21
C LYS A 2 18.79 -0.72 -10.18
N THR A 3 18.45 0.55 -9.94
CA THR A 3 17.33 0.90 -9.04
C THR A 3 16.03 0.29 -9.56
N THR A 4 15.07 -0.01 -8.67
CA THR A 4 13.72 -0.50 -9.06
C THR A 4 13.06 0.41 -10.08
N PHE A 5 13.32 1.72 -9.99
CA PHE A 5 12.92 2.70 -11.00
C PHE A 5 13.49 2.40 -12.38
N SER A 6 14.81 2.19 -12.48
CA SER A 6 15.46 1.91 -13.79
C SER A 6 14.92 0.64 -14.46
N ARG A 7 14.57 -0.38 -13.67
CA ARG A 7 13.95 -1.61 -14.19
C ARG A 7 12.52 -1.38 -14.67
N LEU A 8 11.71 -0.71 -13.87
CA LEU A 8 10.31 -0.43 -14.18
C LEU A 8 10.20 0.53 -15.36
N PHE A 9 11.03 1.57 -15.40
CA PHE A 9 11.13 2.50 -16.51
C PHE A 9 11.53 1.81 -17.82
N SER A 10 12.60 1.00 -17.81
CA SER A 10 13.05 0.28 -19.01
C SER A 10 12.02 -0.74 -19.49
N MET A 11 11.28 -1.38 -18.60
CA MET A 11 10.22 -2.32 -18.96
C MET A 11 9.01 -1.59 -19.60
N ILE A 12 8.54 -0.49 -19.01
CA ILE A 12 7.44 0.31 -19.54
C ILE A 12 7.84 0.95 -20.88
N ALA A 13 9.03 1.53 -20.97
CA ALA A 13 9.54 2.12 -22.21
C ALA A 13 9.70 1.07 -23.31
N GLY A 14 10.20 -0.12 -22.97
CA GLY A 14 10.33 -1.23 -23.91
C GLY A 14 8.96 -1.73 -24.40
N LEU A 15 7.98 -1.85 -23.50
CA LEU A 15 6.61 -2.24 -23.85
C LEU A 15 5.94 -1.21 -24.76
N LEU A 16 6.09 0.09 -24.46
CA LEU A 16 5.55 1.16 -25.27
C LEU A 16 6.19 1.19 -26.67
N MET A 17 7.52 1.06 -26.77
CA MET A 17 8.20 0.95 -28.06
C MET A 17 7.69 -0.25 -28.87
N LEU A 18 7.54 -1.40 -28.25
CA LEU A 18 7.02 -2.59 -28.90
C LEU A 18 5.57 -2.39 -29.39
N CYS A 19 4.72 -1.81 -28.57
CA CYS A 19 3.35 -1.47 -28.95
C CYS A 19 3.30 -0.49 -30.13
N LEU A 20 4.11 0.57 -30.11
CA LEU A 20 4.17 1.54 -31.20
C LEU A 20 4.69 0.91 -32.50
N LEU A 21 5.67 0.00 -32.40
CA LEU A 21 6.19 -0.72 -33.56
C LEU A 21 5.11 -1.63 -34.17
N ILE A 22 4.44 -2.45 -33.34
CA ILE A 22 3.36 -3.33 -33.81
C ILE A 22 2.22 -2.52 -34.42
N THR A 23 1.79 -1.43 -33.76
CA THR A 23 0.74 -0.55 -34.25
C THR A 23 1.14 0.12 -35.57
N GLY A 24 2.40 0.55 -35.69
CA GLY A 24 2.92 1.14 -36.92
C GLY A 24 2.95 0.18 -38.12
N VAL A 25 3.38 -1.06 -37.89
CA VAL A 25 3.34 -2.13 -38.90
C VAL A 25 1.90 -2.47 -39.30
N ALA A 26 1.03 -2.64 -38.33
CA ALA A 26 -0.38 -2.93 -38.55
C ALA A 26 -1.08 -1.79 -39.28
N PHE A 27 -0.82 -0.53 -38.90
CA PHE A 27 -1.35 0.66 -39.57
C PHE A 27 -0.94 0.69 -41.05
N ARG A 28 0.35 0.46 -41.32
CA ARG A 28 0.87 0.43 -42.71
C ARG A 28 0.19 -0.66 -43.54
N PHE A 29 0.06 -1.87 -42.96
CA PHE A 29 -0.58 -2.99 -43.65
C PHE A 29 -2.06 -2.71 -43.97
N LEU A 30 -2.82 -2.25 -42.95
CA LEU A 30 -4.24 -1.94 -43.07
C LEU A 30 -4.47 -0.79 -44.05
N MET A 31 -3.63 0.26 -44.02
CA MET A 31 -3.72 1.40 -44.92
C MET A 31 -3.46 0.98 -46.39
N MET A 32 -2.45 0.12 -46.62
CA MET A 32 -2.15 -0.41 -47.92
C MET A 32 -3.32 -1.26 -48.49
N SER A 33 -3.87 -2.12 -47.69
CA SER A 33 -5.02 -2.97 -48.05
C SER A 33 -6.28 -2.13 -48.29
N TRP A 34 -6.51 -1.09 -47.50
CA TRP A 34 -7.66 -0.21 -47.67
C TRP A 34 -7.54 0.62 -48.96
N VAL A 35 -6.38 1.23 -49.23
CA VAL A 35 -6.15 2.01 -50.42
C VAL A 35 -6.29 1.16 -51.70
N GLU A 36 -5.74 -0.06 -51.68
CA GLU A 36 -5.88 -0.99 -52.82
C GLU A 36 -7.36 -1.35 -53.07
N SER A 37 -8.09 -1.65 -52.00
CA SER A 37 -9.53 -1.99 -52.06
C SER A 37 -10.37 -0.83 -52.60
N GLU A 38 -10.06 0.41 -52.13
CA GLU A 38 -10.76 1.61 -52.57
C GLU A 38 -10.48 1.95 -54.02
N LYS A 39 -9.21 1.89 -54.43
CA LYS A 39 -8.82 2.10 -55.85
C LYS A 39 -9.42 1.06 -56.78
N ARG A 40 -9.45 -0.22 -56.36
CA ARG A 40 -10.14 -1.28 -57.10
C ARG A 40 -11.61 -0.96 -57.33
N LYS A 41 -12.33 -0.59 -56.27
CA LYS A 41 -13.77 -0.26 -56.36
C LYS A 41 -14.02 0.95 -57.24
N SER A 42 -13.25 2.03 -57.01
CA SER A 42 -13.40 3.24 -57.83
C SER A 42 -13.14 3.00 -59.29
N LEU A 43 -11.95 2.45 -59.66
CA LEU A 43 -11.58 2.22 -61.04
C LEU A 43 -12.52 1.23 -61.76
N SER A 44 -12.99 0.19 -61.04
CA SER A 44 -13.95 -0.75 -61.63
C SER A 44 -15.31 -0.11 -61.90
N ALA A 45 -15.78 0.75 -60.99
CA ALA A 45 -17.01 1.51 -61.19
C ALA A 45 -16.85 2.52 -62.37
N ASP A 46 -15.71 3.17 -62.43
CA ASP A 46 -15.37 4.12 -63.47
C ASP A 46 -15.31 3.45 -64.87
N ALA A 47 -14.69 2.26 -64.97
CA ALA A 47 -14.61 1.48 -66.19
C ALA A 47 -16.00 1.05 -66.69
N SER A 48 -16.85 0.56 -65.72
CA SER A 48 -18.22 0.17 -66.07
C SER A 48 -19.07 1.34 -66.54
N ALA A 49 -19.04 2.48 -65.81
CA ALA A 49 -19.79 3.66 -66.17
C ALA A 49 -19.37 4.22 -67.56
N LEU A 50 -18.08 4.17 -67.85
CA LEU A 50 -17.57 4.61 -69.17
C LEU A 50 -17.89 3.60 -70.26
N ALA A 51 -17.95 2.30 -70.01
CA ALA A 51 -18.36 1.30 -70.97
C ALA A 51 -19.84 1.48 -71.36
N ASP A 52 -20.72 1.67 -70.38
CA ASP A 52 -22.16 1.94 -70.59
C ASP A 52 -22.36 3.22 -71.34
N LEU A 53 -21.55 4.28 -71.05
CA LEU A 53 -21.61 5.54 -71.73
C LEU A 53 -21.13 5.40 -73.20
N ALA A 54 -20.02 4.70 -73.46
CA ALA A 54 -19.46 4.46 -74.76
C ALA A 54 -20.42 3.67 -75.65
N GLU A 55 -21.09 2.65 -75.16
CA GLU A 55 -22.14 1.91 -75.84
C GLU A 55 -23.30 2.79 -76.26
N ALA A 56 -23.78 3.66 -75.38
CA ALA A 56 -24.88 4.58 -75.64
C ALA A 56 -24.54 5.54 -76.79
N TYR A 57 -23.29 5.94 -76.89
CA TYR A 57 -22.82 6.82 -77.98
C TYR A 57 -22.52 6.06 -79.30
N ASP A 58 -22.07 4.81 -79.24
CA ASP A 58 -21.83 3.96 -80.40
C ASP A 58 -23.12 3.67 -81.21
N SER A 59 -24.22 3.46 -80.48
CA SER A 59 -25.55 3.25 -81.05
C SER A 59 -25.98 4.42 -82.01
N SER A 60 -25.35 5.59 -81.91
CA SER A 60 -25.53 6.75 -82.77
C SER A 60 -24.58 6.77 -83.98
N GLY A 61 -23.65 5.80 -84.10
CA GLY A 61 -22.75 5.61 -85.27
C GLY A 61 -21.59 6.61 -85.43
N ALA A 62 -21.18 7.26 -84.33
CA ALA A 62 -20.15 8.31 -84.42
C ALA A 62 -19.34 8.49 -83.11
N LEU A 63 -18.94 7.38 -82.53
CA LEU A 63 -18.19 7.47 -81.27
C LEU A 63 -16.89 8.26 -81.35
N GLU A 64 -16.11 8.04 -82.42
CA GLU A 64 -14.84 8.70 -82.69
C GLU A 64 -14.96 10.21 -83.01
N SER A 65 -16.04 10.66 -83.58
CA SER A 65 -16.26 12.05 -84.02
C SER A 65 -17.10 12.88 -83.08
N ASN A 66 -17.55 12.28 -81.94
CA ASN A 66 -18.44 12.95 -81.00
C ASN A 66 -17.69 13.85 -80.04
N TRP A 67 -17.63 15.12 -80.29
CA TRP A 67 -16.98 16.15 -79.49
C TRP A 67 -17.52 16.17 -78.00
N ASN A 68 -18.79 15.96 -77.84
CA ASN A 68 -19.40 15.95 -76.49
C ASN A 68 -18.92 14.75 -75.62
N PHE A 69 -18.71 13.60 -76.29
CA PHE A 69 -18.15 12.42 -75.59
C PHE A 69 -16.68 12.66 -75.18
N GLN A 70 -15.87 13.28 -76.07
CA GLN A 70 -14.48 13.62 -75.77
C GLN A 70 -14.36 14.62 -74.64
N ILE A 71 -15.18 15.67 -74.61
CA ILE A 71 -15.24 16.61 -73.46
C ILE A 71 -15.70 15.91 -72.17
N GLY A 72 -16.71 15.07 -72.27
CA GLY A 72 -17.20 14.28 -71.08
C GLY A 72 -16.12 13.39 -70.54
N LEU A 73 -15.36 12.71 -71.38
CA LEU A 73 -14.26 11.82 -70.97
C LEU A 73 -13.08 12.64 -70.39
N SER A 74 -12.74 13.81 -70.92
CA SER A 74 -11.72 14.68 -70.33
C SER A 74 -12.12 15.21 -68.98
N LEU A 75 -13.33 15.71 -68.80
CA LEU A 75 -13.88 16.14 -67.50
C LEU A 75 -13.94 14.99 -66.46
N PHE A 76 -14.36 13.82 -66.94
CA PHE A 76 -14.37 12.63 -66.05
C PHE A 76 -12.97 12.26 -65.55
N SER A 77 -12.00 12.31 -66.42
CA SER A 77 -10.60 12.04 -66.14
C SER A 77 -10.00 13.05 -65.16
N GLU A 78 -10.30 14.35 -65.38
CA GLU A 78 -9.81 15.40 -64.46
C GLU A 78 -10.38 15.32 -63.09
N VAL A 79 -11.69 15.10 -62.95
CA VAL A 79 -12.38 14.98 -61.67
C VAL A 79 -11.98 13.71 -60.93
N GLY A 80 -11.84 12.58 -61.67
CA GLY A 80 -11.48 11.27 -61.10
C GLY A 80 -9.97 11.09 -60.83
N GLU A 81 -9.13 12.03 -61.28
CA GLU A 81 -7.65 11.85 -61.26
C GLU A 81 -7.22 10.53 -61.94
N VAL A 82 -7.92 10.12 -62.98
CA VAL A 82 -7.70 8.88 -63.72
C VAL A 82 -7.40 9.19 -65.18
N SER A 83 -6.81 8.27 -65.89
CA SER A 83 -6.69 8.38 -67.38
C SER A 83 -7.58 7.28 -67.97
N ALA A 84 -8.47 7.70 -68.86
CA ALA A 84 -9.37 6.80 -69.57
C ALA A 84 -8.98 6.71 -71.03
N LEU A 85 -8.98 5.48 -71.56
CA LEU A 85 -8.70 5.15 -72.93
C LEU A 85 -9.87 4.36 -73.50
N ILE A 86 -10.33 4.69 -74.64
CA ILE A 86 -11.25 3.90 -75.46
C ILE A 86 -10.48 3.27 -76.60
N CYS A 87 -10.58 1.96 -76.70
CA CYS A 87 -9.88 1.17 -77.72
C CYS A 87 -10.89 0.52 -78.69
N ASP A 88 -10.45 0.26 -79.87
CA ASP A 88 -11.20 -0.54 -80.87
C ASP A 88 -11.19 -2.05 -80.55
N GLU A 89 -11.76 -2.87 -81.40
CA GLU A 89 -11.83 -4.32 -81.29
C GLU A 89 -10.44 -4.98 -81.16
N ASP A 90 -9.46 -4.40 -81.90
CA ASP A 90 -8.06 -4.85 -81.96
C ASP A 90 -7.22 -4.28 -80.78
N GLY A 91 -7.80 -3.40 -79.92
CA GLY A 91 -7.19 -2.81 -78.74
C GLY A 91 -6.30 -1.60 -79.06
N TYR A 92 -6.42 -1.00 -80.19
CA TYR A 92 -5.77 0.28 -80.44
C TYR A 92 -6.54 1.43 -79.83
N VAL A 93 -5.84 2.31 -79.16
CA VAL A 93 -6.44 3.49 -78.51
C VAL A 93 -6.98 4.44 -79.57
N VAL A 94 -8.28 4.63 -79.58
CA VAL A 94 -8.99 5.52 -80.49
C VAL A 94 -9.26 6.88 -79.87
N ILE A 95 -9.64 6.86 -78.58
CA ILE A 95 -9.91 8.09 -77.82
C ILE A 95 -9.15 8.01 -76.48
N CYS A 96 -8.51 9.15 -76.18
CA CYS A 96 -7.83 9.34 -74.88
C CYS A 96 -8.44 10.52 -74.11
N SER A 97 -8.53 10.40 -72.83
CA SER A 97 -9.03 11.47 -71.95
C SER A 97 -8.06 12.62 -71.73
N CYS A 98 -6.88 12.62 -72.40
CA CYS A 98 -5.95 13.73 -72.34
C CYS A 98 -6.42 14.93 -73.15
N ASP A 99 -6.19 16.11 -72.62
CA ASP A 99 -6.65 17.42 -73.19
C ASP A 99 -5.92 17.88 -74.48
N SER A 100 -5.10 17.02 -75.04
CA SER A 100 -4.25 17.37 -76.15
C SER A 100 -4.84 16.88 -77.54
N LEU A 101 -5.02 17.75 -78.45
CA LEU A 101 -5.42 17.44 -79.82
C LEU A 101 -4.42 16.51 -80.58
N ALA A 102 -3.20 16.36 -80.09
CA ALA A 102 -2.18 15.42 -80.51
C ALA A 102 -1.72 14.57 -79.37
N CYS A 103 -2.57 13.65 -78.95
CA CYS A 103 -2.28 12.74 -77.84
C CYS A 103 -1.39 11.58 -78.30
N ASP A 104 -0.21 11.44 -77.74
CA ASP A 104 0.75 10.36 -78.03
C ASP A 104 0.22 8.96 -77.74
N HIS A 105 -0.90 8.84 -77.05
CA HIS A 105 -1.54 7.56 -76.67
C HIS A 105 -2.42 7.00 -77.78
N VAL A 106 -2.99 7.84 -78.61
CA VAL A 106 -3.85 7.44 -79.75
C VAL A 106 -3.04 6.64 -80.75
N GLY A 107 -3.56 5.52 -81.23
CA GLY A 107 -2.89 4.63 -82.15
C GLY A 107 -1.94 3.60 -81.49
N LYS A 108 -1.71 3.68 -80.21
CA LYS A 108 -0.98 2.67 -79.43
C LYS A 108 -1.91 1.52 -79.04
N GLN A 109 -1.33 0.32 -78.88
CA GLN A 109 -2.13 -0.88 -78.62
C GLN A 109 -2.02 -1.33 -77.16
N VAL A 110 -3.16 -1.63 -76.54
CA VAL A 110 -3.22 -2.28 -75.25
C VAL A 110 -2.82 -3.76 -75.41
N PRO A 111 -1.89 -4.29 -74.62
CA PRO A 111 -1.39 -5.65 -74.80
C PRO A 111 -2.51 -6.71 -74.80
N GLU A 112 -2.36 -7.72 -75.63
CA GLU A 112 -3.36 -8.80 -75.82
C GLU A 112 -3.70 -9.53 -74.52
N SER A 113 -2.74 -9.66 -73.58
CA SER A 113 -2.95 -10.29 -72.30
C SER A 113 -4.09 -9.64 -71.52
N TYR A 114 -4.14 -8.31 -71.47
CA TYR A 114 -5.18 -7.56 -70.74
C TYR A 114 -6.53 -7.60 -71.46
N ARG A 115 -6.54 -7.53 -72.78
CA ARG A 115 -7.75 -7.62 -73.62
C ARG A 115 -8.46 -8.98 -73.41
N ARG A 116 -7.70 -10.07 -73.40
CA ARG A 116 -8.24 -11.40 -73.22
C ARG A 116 -8.94 -11.56 -71.86
N GLU A 117 -8.36 -11.02 -70.78
CA GLU A 117 -8.97 -11.03 -69.44
C GLU A 117 -10.22 -10.13 -69.36
N MET A 118 -10.23 -8.95 -70.06
CA MET A 118 -11.42 -8.09 -70.15
C MET A 118 -12.61 -8.73 -70.90
N LEU A 119 -12.35 -9.71 -71.74
CA LEU A 119 -13.42 -10.52 -72.41
C LEU A 119 -13.99 -11.61 -71.51
N GLN A 120 -13.25 -12.03 -70.47
CA GLN A 120 -13.69 -13.10 -69.58
C GLN A 120 -14.41 -12.55 -68.36
N ASP A 121 -13.94 -11.43 -67.81
CA ASP A 121 -14.49 -10.79 -66.63
C ASP A 121 -15.40 -9.63 -67.05
N SER A 122 -16.49 -9.38 -66.27
CA SER A 122 -17.36 -8.23 -66.53
C SER A 122 -16.63 -6.92 -66.31
N VAL A 123 -15.71 -6.85 -65.34
CA VAL A 123 -14.74 -5.75 -65.14
C VAL A 123 -13.44 -6.35 -64.67
N TYR A 124 -12.42 -6.26 -65.49
CA TYR A 124 -11.06 -6.70 -65.15
C TYR A 124 -10.34 -5.63 -64.33
N TYR A 125 -9.61 -6.04 -63.29
CA TYR A 125 -8.76 -5.16 -62.49
C TYR A 125 -7.41 -5.79 -62.18
N GLU A 126 -6.35 -5.00 -62.44
CA GLU A 126 -5.00 -5.43 -62.07
C GLU A 126 -4.20 -4.28 -61.47
N LYS A 127 -3.33 -4.61 -60.52
CA LYS A 127 -2.39 -3.67 -59.91
C LYS A 127 -0.99 -3.82 -60.51
N ASN A 128 -0.22 -2.74 -60.48
CA ASN A 128 1.18 -2.74 -60.88
C ASN A 128 1.37 -3.08 -62.36
N VAL A 129 0.43 -2.62 -63.21
CA VAL A 129 0.47 -2.80 -64.64
C VAL A 129 1.48 -1.82 -65.26
N GLN A 130 2.25 -2.31 -66.19
CA GLN A 130 3.15 -1.52 -67.00
C GLN A 130 2.70 -1.56 -68.48
N LEU A 131 2.10 -0.46 -68.94
CA LEU A 131 1.69 -0.29 -70.34
C LEU A 131 2.82 0.44 -71.08
N SER A 132 3.97 -0.23 -71.25
CA SER A 132 5.24 0.38 -71.68
C SER A 132 5.15 1.24 -72.98
N ASP A 133 4.22 0.94 -73.87
CA ASP A 133 4.01 1.72 -75.09
C ASP A 133 3.12 2.97 -74.86
N ILE A 134 2.27 2.94 -73.77
CA ILE A 134 1.31 4.00 -73.49
C ILE A 134 1.80 4.89 -72.35
N TYR A 135 2.22 4.25 -71.20
CA TYR A 135 2.69 4.95 -70.01
C TYR A 135 4.02 4.38 -69.52
N GLU A 136 4.92 5.26 -69.09
CA GLU A 136 6.22 4.84 -68.55
C GLU A 136 6.12 4.39 -67.05
N ASP A 137 5.11 4.89 -66.38
CA ASP A 137 4.91 4.62 -64.96
C ASP A 137 4.06 3.34 -64.71
N LYS A 138 4.22 2.79 -63.51
CA LYS A 138 3.37 1.69 -63.05
C LYS A 138 2.01 2.23 -62.65
N ARG A 139 0.95 1.57 -63.09
CA ARG A 139 -0.42 2.01 -62.89
C ARG A 139 -1.32 0.93 -62.36
N PHE A 140 -2.41 1.34 -61.74
CA PHE A 140 -3.60 0.49 -61.56
C PHE A 140 -4.38 0.52 -62.88
N LEU A 141 -4.95 -0.61 -63.25
CA LEU A 141 -5.77 -0.75 -64.43
C LEU A 141 -7.10 -1.39 -64.07
N ALA A 142 -8.17 -0.78 -64.57
CA ALA A 142 -9.47 -1.43 -64.67
C ALA A 142 -9.94 -1.33 -66.13
N GLY A 143 -10.52 -2.38 -66.66
CA GLY A 143 -10.99 -2.37 -68.03
C GLY A 143 -12.22 -3.25 -68.20
N GLN A 144 -13.03 -2.88 -69.20
CA GLN A 144 -14.25 -3.58 -69.55
C GLN A 144 -14.43 -3.60 -71.08
N ALA A 145 -14.90 -4.70 -71.62
CA ALA A 145 -15.30 -4.80 -73.01
C ALA A 145 -16.58 -4.00 -73.28
N ILE A 146 -16.64 -3.27 -74.36
CA ILE A 146 -17.83 -2.61 -74.85
C ILE A 146 -18.52 -3.57 -75.83
N VAL A 147 -19.69 -4.03 -75.48
CA VAL A 147 -20.47 -4.94 -76.31
C VAL A 147 -21.79 -4.28 -76.63
N ASN A 148 -22.18 -4.32 -77.90
CA ASN A 148 -23.45 -3.76 -78.32
C ASN A 148 -24.59 -4.67 -77.85
N ASP A 149 -25.46 -4.18 -76.98
CA ASP A 149 -26.58 -4.94 -76.39
C ASP A 149 -27.59 -5.49 -77.39
N THR A 150 -27.64 -4.87 -78.64
CA THR A 150 -28.63 -5.26 -79.64
C THR A 150 -28.10 -6.36 -80.60
N THR A 151 -26.83 -6.36 -80.91
CA THR A 151 -26.20 -7.30 -81.86
C THR A 151 -25.35 -8.34 -81.13
N GLY A 152 -24.86 -8.06 -79.97
CA GLY A 152 -23.94 -8.94 -79.24
C GLY A 152 -22.48 -8.85 -79.70
N ASP A 153 -22.21 -7.93 -80.67
CA ASP A 153 -20.86 -7.74 -81.23
C ASP A 153 -19.96 -6.93 -80.36
N LEU A 154 -18.66 -7.24 -80.32
CA LEU A 154 -17.65 -6.48 -79.58
C LEU A 154 -17.42 -5.17 -80.33
N VAL A 155 -17.55 -4.04 -79.65
CA VAL A 155 -17.29 -2.69 -80.19
C VAL A 155 -15.87 -2.23 -79.85
N GLY A 156 -15.34 -2.64 -78.73
CA GLY A 156 -14.03 -2.25 -78.29
C GLY A 156 -13.82 -2.44 -76.79
N PHE A 157 -12.90 -1.69 -76.20
CA PHE A 157 -12.57 -1.79 -74.78
C PHE A 157 -12.46 -0.40 -74.12
N VAL A 158 -12.93 -0.26 -72.92
CA VAL A 158 -12.64 0.85 -71.99
C VAL A 158 -11.49 0.43 -71.07
N VAL A 159 -10.49 1.27 -70.98
CA VAL A 159 -9.37 1.06 -70.04
C VAL A 159 -9.19 2.33 -69.21
N VAL A 160 -9.44 2.20 -67.91
CA VAL A 160 -9.24 3.27 -66.91
C VAL A 160 -7.99 2.98 -66.10
N THR A 161 -7.11 3.94 -66.00
CA THR A 161 -5.85 3.75 -65.28
C THR A 161 -5.59 4.88 -64.29
N ALA A 162 -4.96 4.56 -63.16
CA ALA A 162 -4.49 5.55 -62.20
C ALA A 162 -3.00 5.31 -61.87
N PRO A 163 -2.17 6.36 -61.74
CA PRO A 163 -0.75 6.21 -61.45
C PRO A 163 -0.51 5.77 -60.02
N MET A 164 0.43 4.84 -59.78
CA MET A 164 0.74 4.32 -58.43
C MET A 164 1.53 5.32 -57.59
N ASN A 165 2.23 6.28 -58.15
CA ASN A 165 3.04 7.28 -57.45
C ASN A 165 2.20 8.16 -56.51
N GLN A 166 1.00 8.56 -56.87
CA GLN A 166 0.07 9.32 -56.04
C GLN A 166 -0.27 8.54 -54.75
N THR A 167 -0.52 7.24 -54.89
CA THR A 167 -0.80 6.37 -53.72
C THR A 167 0.40 6.29 -52.80
N THR A 168 1.61 6.28 -53.36
CA THR A 168 2.86 6.28 -52.57
C THR A 168 3.02 7.57 -51.77
N ASP A 169 2.68 8.71 -52.32
CA ASP A 169 2.74 10.02 -51.66
C ASP A 169 1.76 10.10 -50.47
N TYR A 170 0.52 9.61 -50.63
CA TYR A 170 -0.43 9.51 -49.51
C TYR A 170 0.08 8.58 -48.38
N MET A 171 0.72 7.46 -48.72
CA MET A 171 1.33 6.57 -47.78
C MET A 171 2.50 7.21 -47.02
N LEU A 172 3.34 7.97 -47.68
CA LEU A 172 4.45 8.68 -47.05
C LEU A 172 3.95 9.76 -46.09
N ARG A 173 2.95 10.54 -46.49
CA ARG A 173 2.34 11.56 -45.62
C ARG A 173 1.68 10.95 -44.39
N SER A 174 0.88 9.89 -44.54
CA SER A 174 0.23 9.22 -43.43
C SER A 174 1.25 8.56 -42.48
N SER A 175 2.32 7.97 -42.99
CA SER A 175 3.44 7.45 -42.18
C SER A 175 4.15 8.55 -41.39
N THR A 176 4.28 9.75 -41.97
CA THR A 176 4.87 10.91 -41.29
C THR A 176 3.99 11.39 -40.11
N PHE A 177 2.67 11.46 -40.32
CA PHE A 177 1.73 11.77 -39.24
C PHE A 177 1.78 10.73 -38.11
N PHE A 178 1.86 9.45 -38.48
CA PHE A 178 2.04 8.38 -37.47
C PHE A 178 3.34 8.56 -36.68
N LEU A 179 4.44 8.94 -37.35
CA LEU A 179 5.72 9.20 -36.65
C LEU A 179 5.61 10.37 -35.66
N TYR A 180 4.97 11.48 -36.07
CA TYR A 180 4.77 12.62 -35.16
C TYR A 180 3.93 12.26 -33.96
N THR A 181 2.84 11.50 -34.13
CA THR A 181 2.01 11.04 -33.03
C THR A 181 2.75 10.06 -32.09
N ALA A 182 3.59 9.19 -32.65
CA ALA A 182 4.44 8.29 -31.87
C ALA A 182 5.48 9.05 -31.04
N ILE A 183 6.13 10.07 -31.59
CA ILE A 183 7.09 10.92 -30.85
C ILE A 183 6.38 11.69 -29.73
N ALA A 184 5.20 12.26 -30.00
CA ALA A 184 4.41 12.98 -29.02
C ALA A 184 3.97 12.07 -27.85
N THR A 185 3.52 10.86 -28.16
CA THR A 185 3.12 9.85 -27.17
C THR A 185 4.31 9.43 -26.32
N LEU A 186 5.48 9.21 -26.92
CA LEU A 186 6.70 8.86 -26.19
C LEU A 186 7.15 10.00 -25.26
N GLY A 187 7.05 11.25 -25.70
CA GLY A 187 7.33 12.43 -24.89
C GLY A 187 6.40 12.54 -23.69
N LEU A 188 5.09 12.33 -23.89
CA LEU A 188 4.11 12.34 -22.80
C LEU A 188 4.38 11.22 -21.79
N ALA A 189 4.71 10.02 -22.27
CA ALA A 189 5.06 8.90 -21.42
C ALA A 189 6.30 9.16 -20.55
N LEU A 190 7.31 9.84 -21.11
CA LEU A 190 8.51 10.25 -20.38
C LEU A 190 8.18 11.23 -19.24
N VAL A 191 7.33 12.23 -19.51
CA VAL A 191 6.86 13.19 -18.51
C VAL A 191 6.09 12.46 -17.39
N ALA A 192 5.14 11.59 -17.75
CA ALA A 192 4.37 10.79 -16.78
C ALA A 192 5.29 9.90 -15.93
N ALA A 193 6.28 9.24 -16.53
CA ALA A 193 7.24 8.41 -15.81
C ALA A 193 8.10 9.21 -14.82
N THR A 194 8.53 10.42 -15.17
CA THR A 194 9.30 11.30 -14.27
C THR A 194 8.43 11.77 -13.09
N PHE A 195 7.17 12.07 -13.32
CA PHE A 195 6.21 12.44 -12.27
C PHE A 195 5.98 11.25 -11.31
N LEU A 196 5.69 10.07 -11.83
CA LEU A 196 5.48 8.86 -11.04
C LEU A 196 6.72 8.49 -10.20
N SER A 197 7.91 8.68 -10.80
CA SER A 197 9.17 8.46 -10.09
C SER A 197 9.34 9.36 -8.87
N ARG A 198 8.97 10.64 -9.00
CA ARG A 198 9.11 11.61 -7.91
C ARG A 198 8.05 11.44 -6.82
N SER A 199 6.84 11.05 -7.19
CA SER A 199 5.72 10.95 -6.25
C SER A 199 5.62 9.61 -5.51
N LEU A 200 6.14 8.51 -6.10
CA LEU A 200 6.04 7.17 -5.52
C LEU A 200 7.41 6.52 -5.25
N VAL A 201 8.25 6.42 -6.29
CA VAL A 201 9.45 5.56 -6.21
C VAL A 201 10.51 6.17 -5.28
N ARG A 202 10.73 7.46 -5.37
CA ARG A 202 11.74 8.14 -4.55
C ARG A 202 11.38 8.17 -3.06
N PRO A 203 10.15 8.53 -2.65
CA PRO A 203 9.75 8.47 -1.24
C PRO A 203 9.80 7.06 -0.65
N LEU A 204 9.36 6.03 -1.39
CA LEU A 204 9.46 4.64 -0.94
C LEU A 204 10.91 4.20 -0.75
N GLY A 205 11.83 4.66 -1.63
CA GLY A 205 13.26 4.43 -1.46
C GLY A 205 13.83 5.08 -0.21
N GLN A 206 13.41 6.30 0.10
CA GLN A 206 13.79 7.01 1.33
C GLN A 206 13.26 6.31 2.58
N MET A 207 11.99 5.87 2.55
CA MET A 207 11.41 5.09 3.65
C MET A 207 12.16 3.77 3.89
N ALA A 208 12.52 3.06 2.82
CA ALA A 208 13.30 1.83 2.94
C ALA A 208 14.69 2.07 3.55
N ASP A 209 15.31 3.21 3.27
CA ASP A 209 16.59 3.59 3.88
C ASP A 209 16.42 3.96 5.35
N VAL A 210 15.41 4.78 5.69
CA VAL A 210 15.07 5.12 7.08
C VAL A 210 14.77 3.85 7.89
N ALA A 211 13.95 2.93 7.36
CA ALA A 211 13.63 1.67 8.03
C ALA A 211 14.86 0.80 8.25
N ARG A 212 15.77 0.77 7.28
CA ARG A 212 17.04 0.03 7.41
C ARG A 212 17.94 0.62 8.49
N ARG A 213 18.14 1.93 8.49
CA ARG A 213 18.96 2.64 9.48
C ARG A 213 18.36 2.54 10.87
N PHE A 214 17.04 2.61 10.98
CA PHE A 214 16.31 2.36 12.23
C PHE A 214 16.62 0.94 12.77
N GLY A 215 16.60 -0.08 11.91
CA GLY A 215 16.99 -1.46 12.28
C GLY A 215 18.45 -1.63 12.70
N TYR A 216 19.35 -0.74 12.28
CA TYR A 216 20.74 -0.71 12.74
C TYR A 216 20.96 0.12 14.02
N GLY A 217 19.89 0.61 14.64
CA GLY A 217 19.96 1.28 15.96
C GLY A 217 19.80 2.81 15.93
N GLU A 218 19.57 3.43 14.77
CA GLU A 218 19.28 4.85 14.68
C GLU A 218 17.77 5.11 14.98
N THR A 219 17.36 4.82 16.21
CA THR A 219 15.93 4.79 16.63
C THR A 219 15.22 6.14 16.60
N LYS A 220 15.95 7.25 16.48
CA LYS A 220 15.39 8.61 16.39
C LYS A 220 14.96 9.01 14.98
N LEU A 221 15.30 8.21 13.96
CA LEU A 221 14.90 8.50 12.60
C LEU A 221 13.40 8.31 12.40
N ARG A 222 12.81 9.22 11.63
CA ARG A 222 11.39 9.16 11.23
C ARG A 222 11.27 9.34 9.73
N ALA A 223 10.28 8.71 9.13
CA ALA A 223 9.96 8.88 7.73
C ALA A 223 9.29 10.26 7.52
N GLU A 224 9.72 10.97 6.47
CA GLU A 224 9.20 12.28 6.15
C GLU A 224 7.82 12.18 5.48
N GLN A 225 6.86 12.96 5.98
CA GLN A 225 5.55 13.16 5.35
C GLN A 225 5.63 14.45 4.53
N SER A 226 5.16 14.41 3.28
CA SER A 226 5.19 15.58 2.40
C SER A 226 3.90 15.67 1.60
N SER A 227 3.44 16.91 1.37
CA SER A 227 2.29 17.18 0.48
C SER A 227 2.55 16.79 -0.99
N LYS A 228 3.82 16.52 -1.35
CA LYS A 228 4.21 16.07 -2.70
C LYS A 228 4.11 14.55 -2.87
N ASN A 229 3.97 13.80 -1.78
CA ASN A 229 3.78 12.36 -1.80
C ASN A 229 2.31 12.02 -2.06
N THR A 230 2.05 10.80 -2.51
CA THR A 230 0.67 10.29 -2.54
C THR A 230 0.18 10.01 -1.11
N GLN A 231 -1.14 9.90 -0.95
CA GLN A 231 -1.74 9.63 0.35
C GLN A 231 -1.23 8.31 0.93
N GLU A 232 -1.13 7.26 0.10
CA GLU A 232 -0.68 5.93 0.52
C GLU A 232 0.77 5.94 1.06
N VAL A 233 1.62 6.77 0.46
CA VAL A 233 3.02 6.94 0.94
C VAL A 233 3.04 7.66 2.28
N ASN A 234 2.21 8.69 2.47
CA ASN A 234 2.10 9.39 3.75
C ASN A 234 1.49 8.51 4.83
N ASP A 235 0.48 7.71 4.52
CA ASP A 235 -0.14 6.75 5.45
C ASP A 235 0.87 5.67 5.89
N LEU A 236 1.69 5.19 4.95
CA LEU A 236 2.78 4.26 5.27
C LEU A 236 3.86 4.92 6.14
N ALA A 237 4.21 6.18 5.87
CA ALA A 237 5.16 6.94 6.70
C ALA A 237 4.62 7.14 8.13
N LEU A 238 3.32 7.45 8.26
CA LEU A 238 2.66 7.58 9.56
C LEU A 238 2.65 6.25 10.33
N ALA A 239 2.28 5.16 9.69
CA ALA A 239 2.27 3.83 10.29
C ALA A 239 3.68 3.42 10.76
N PHE A 240 4.70 3.66 9.93
CA PHE A 240 6.10 3.43 10.31
C PHE A 240 6.51 4.27 11.52
N ASN A 241 6.21 5.57 11.53
CA ASN A 241 6.56 6.48 12.62
C ASN A 241 5.87 6.05 13.92
N THR A 242 4.59 5.67 13.88
CA THR A 242 3.86 5.17 15.05
C THR A 242 4.50 3.90 15.62
N MET A 243 4.92 2.97 14.75
CA MET A 243 5.67 1.78 15.16
C MET A 243 7.02 2.15 15.78
N ALA A 244 7.75 3.08 15.16
CA ALA A 244 9.05 3.55 15.63
C ALA A 244 8.95 4.22 17.02
N ASP A 245 7.92 5.06 17.23
CA ASP A 245 7.64 5.69 18.53
C ASP A 245 7.33 4.65 19.60
N SER A 246 6.51 3.66 19.28
CA SER A 246 6.17 2.57 20.20
C SER A 246 7.40 1.74 20.61
N LEU A 247 8.28 1.46 19.64
CA LEU A 247 9.51 0.71 19.88
C LEU A 247 10.51 1.52 20.72
N GLU A 248 10.69 2.81 20.42
CA GLU A 248 11.55 3.72 21.19
C GLU A 248 11.08 3.82 22.64
N GLN A 249 9.78 4.03 22.86
CA GLN A 249 9.21 4.05 24.22
C GLN A 249 9.38 2.71 24.96
N SER A 250 9.25 1.58 24.26
CA SER A 250 9.47 0.26 24.84
C SER A 250 10.93 0.09 25.28
N GLU A 251 11.88 0.48 24.43
CA GLU A 251 13.30 0.39 24.73
C GLU A 251 13.71 1.34 25.88
N GLN A 252 13.17 2.56 25.86
CA GLN A 252 13.40 3.50 26.97
C GLN A 252 12.90 2.94 28.29
N ARG A 253 11.68 2.41 28.35
CA ARG A 253 11.14 1.76 29.55
C ARG A 253 11.98 0.56 30.00
N ARG A 254 12.55 -0.19 29.05
CA ARG A 254 13.46 -1.30 29.34
C ARG A 254 14.77 -0.80 29.98
N GLN A 255 15.35 0.27 29.44
CA GLN A 255 16.59 0.86 29.96
C GLN A 255 16.37 1.47 31.35
N GLU A 256 15.28 2.20 31.58
CA GLU A 256 14.90 2.73 32.87
C GLU A 256 14.72 1.60 33.91
N PHE A 257 14.09 0.50 33.50
CA PHE A 257 13.93 -0.68 34.37
C PHE A 257 15.30 -1.25 34.79
N ILE A 258 16.22 -1.47 33.82
CA ILE A 258 17.56 -2.00 34.11
C ILE A 258 18.35 -1.05 35.04
N ALA A 259 18.29 0.25 34.77
CA ALA A 259 18.94 1.26 35.59
C ALA A 259 18.45 1.28 37.02
N ASN A 260 17.11 1.25 37.21
CA ASN A 260 16.48 1.23 38.53
C ASN A 260 16.79 -0.06 39.29
N VAL A 261 16.72 -1.22 38.62
CA VAL A 261 17.15 -2.52 39.19
C VAL A 261 18.59 -2.46 39.73
N SER A 262 19.49 -1.96 38.87
CA SER A 262 20.92 -1.86 39.19
C SER A 262 21.14 -0.97 40.42
N HIS A 263 20.44 0.16 40.49
CA HIS A 263 20.53 1.08 41.62
C HIS A 263 20.01 0.45 42.93
N GLU A 264 18.82 -0.18 42.85
CA GLU A 264 18.19 -0.79 43.99
C GLU A 264 18.90 -2.06 44.51
N LEU A 265 19.70 -2.73 43.65
CA LEU A 265 20.59 -3.83 44.09
C LEU A 265 21.90 -3.31 44.68
N LYS A 266 22.48 -2.24 44.14
CA LYS A 266 23.80 -1.72 44.56
C LYS A 266 23.77 -1.20 45.99
N THR A 267 22.71 -0.52 46.39
CA THR A 267 22.61 0.09 47.74
C THR A 267 22.71 -0.97 48.87
N PRO A 268 21.86 -2.02 48.95
CA PRO A 268 21.96 -3.06 49.98
C PRO A 268 23.28 -3.82 49.92
N MET A 269 23.80 -4.12 48.70
CA MET A 269 25.08 -4.80 48.57
C MET A 269 26.24 -4.00 49.11
N THR A 270 26.26 -2.66 48.91
CA THR A 270 27.30 -1.80 49.49
C THR A 270 27.17 -1.78 51.03
N THR A 271 25.95 -1.74 51.56
CA THR A 271 25.71 -1.76 53.01
C THR A 271 26.16 -3.08 53.64
N ILE A 272 25.79 -4.20 53.01
CA ILE A 272 26.22 -5.56 53.46
C ILE A 272 27.72 -5.66 53.44
N GLY A 273 28.39 -5.29 52.28
CA GLY A 273 29.82 -5.35 52.16
C GLY A 273 30.51 -4.48 53.20
N GLY A 274 30.13 -3.21 53.33
CA GLY A 274 30.74 -2.30 54.29
C GLY A 274 30.65 -2.75 55.75
N TYR A 275 29.49 -3.35 56.16
CA TYR A 275 29.39 -3.87 57.53
C TYR A 275 30.19 -5.18 57.71
N VAL A 276 30.18 -6.07 56.74
CA VAL A 276 30.96 -7.29 56.81
C VAL A 276 32.48 -6.96 56.85
N ASP A 277 32.95 -6.06 56.00
CA ASP A 277 34.34 -5.61 55.97
C ASP A 277 34.71 -4.92 57.28
N GLY A 278 33.87 -4.03 57.84
CA GLY A 278 34.08 -3.37 59.09
C GLY A 278 34.09 -4.30 60.32
N ILE A 279 33.41 -5.44 60.24
CA ILE A 279 33.52 -6.50 61.28
C ILE A 279 34.85 -7.26 61.13
N LEU A 280 35.21 -7.59 59.87
CA LEU A 280 36.44 -8.38 59.59
C LEU A 280 37.71 -7.61 59.89
N ASP A 281 37.77 -6.32 59.65
CA ASP A 281 38.93 -5.47 59.87
C ASP A 281 38.99 -4.89 61.30
N GLY A 282 37.99 -5.17 62.12
CA GLY A 282 37.91 -4.72 63.52
C GLY A 282 37.51 -3.25 63.68
N THR A 283 37.08 -2.56 62.65
CA THR A 283 36.56 -1.16 62.70
C THR A 283 35.24 -1.15 63.52
N ILE A 284 34.45 -2.21 63.47
CA ILE A 284 33.26 -2.38 64.26
C ILE A 284 33.64 -3.11 65.59
N PRO A 285 33.42 -2.45 66.74
CA PRO A 285 33.68 -3.06 68.06
C PRO A 285 32.87 -4.37 68.24
N LYS A 286 33.51 -5.35 68.93
CA LYS A 286 32.88 -6.66 69.21
C LYS A 286 31.52 -6.56 69.88
N ASP A 287 31.29 -5.62 70.74
CA ASP A 287 30.03 -5.41 71.47
C ASP A 287 28.89 -5.01 70.47
N ASN A 288 29.24 -4.49 69.34
CA ASN A 288 28.30 -4.03 68.29
C ASN A 288 28.13 -5.01 67.13
N GLU A 289 29.02 -6.03 66.98
CA GLU A 289 28.98 -7.00 65.88
C GLU A 289 27.59 -7.61 65.68
N LYS A 290 26.92 -8.01 66.76
CA LYS A 290 25.58 -8.61 66.71
C LYS A 290 24.55 -7.68 66.09
N HIS A 291 24.63 -6.40 66.39
CA HIS A 291 23.73 -5.39 65.85
C HIS A 291 23.93 -5.21 64.33
N TYR A 292 25.18 -5.10 63.88
CA TYR A 292 25.50 -4.94 62.44
C TYR A 292 25.20 -6.24 61.64
N LEU A 293 25.43 -7.41 62.24
CA LEU A 293 25.02 -8.69 61.65
C LEU A 293 23.49 -8.81 61.51
N GLN A 294 22.70 -8.24 62.43
CA GLN A 294 21.26 -8.12 62.27
C GLN A 294 20.86 -7.23 61.12
N ILE A 295 21.56 -6.11 60.91
CA ILE A 295 21.35 -5.22 59.75
C ILE A 295 21.68 -5.95 58.44
N VAL A 296 22.84 -6.64 58.39
CA VAL A 296 23.22 -7.47 57.25
C VAL A 296 22.14 -8.52 56.93
N SER A 297 21.68 -9.24 57.94
CA SER A 297 20.61 -10.25 57.81
C SER A 297 19.30 -9.63 57.28
N SER A 298 18.94 -8.43 57.72
CA SER A 298 17.73 -7.72 57.23
C SER A 298 17.89 -7.28 55.76
N GLU A 299 19.08 -6.78 55.39
CA GLU A 299 19.34 -6.39 53.99
C GLU A 299 19.37 -7.60 53.04
N VAL A 300 19.93 -8.76 53.48
CA VAL A 300 19.87 -10.00 52.67
C VAL A 300 18.43 -10.45 52.46
N ARG A 301 17.58 -10.44 53.51
CA ARG A 301 16.15 -10.77 53.38
C ARG A 301 15.42 -9.79 52.48
N ARG A 302 15.77 -8.51 52.56
CA ARG A 302 15.22 -7.46 51.72
C ARG A 302 15.59 -7.71 50.25
N LEU A 303 16.88 -7.99 49.94
CA LEU A 303 17.38 -8.30 48.60
C LEU A 303 16.69 -9.55 48.02
N SER A 304 16.51 -10.60 48.82
CA SER A 304 15.82 -11.83 48.40
C SER A 304 14.34 -11.56 47.99
N ARG A 305 13.65 -10.66 48.72
CA ARG A 305 12.29 -10.23 48.34
C ARG A 305 12.27 -9.48 47.03
N LEU A 306 13.24 -8.57 46.80
CA LEU A 306 13.37 -7.82 45.54
C LEU A 306 13.54 -8.77 44.34
N VAL A 307 14.50 -9.71 44.44
CA VAL A 307 14.77 -10.68 43.37
C VAL A 307 13.54 -11.54 43.10
N ARG A 308 12.84 -12.00 44.12
CA ARG A 308 11.59 -12.77 43.95
C ARG A 308 10.52 -11.95 43.22
N SER A 309 10.29 -10.71 43.65
CA SER A 309 9.31 -9.82 42.99
C SER A 309 9.66 -9.57 41.52
N MET A 310 10.95 -9.47 41.18
CA MET A 310 11.40 -9.33 39.78
C MET A 310 11.16 -10.59 38.93
N LEU A 311 11.42 -11.77 39.50
CA LEU A 311 11.17 -13.04 38.82
C LEU A 311 9.65 -13.25 38.60
N ASP A 312 8.81 -12.94 39.59
CA ASP A 312 7.35 -13.02 39.44
C ASP A 312 6.86 -12.07 38.36
N LEU A 313 7.36 -10.82 38.35
CA LEU A 313 7.05 -9.84 37.31
C LEU A 313 7.49 -10.31 35.91
N SER A 314 8.71 -10.84 35.79
CA SER A 314 9.22 -11.36 34.52
C SER A 314 8.37 -12.51 33.99
N ARG A 315 7.95 -13.43 34.87
CA ARG A 315 7.05 -14.55 34.51
C ARG A 315 5.70 -14.04 34.03
N LEU A 316 5.08 -13.11 34.77
CA LEU A 316 3.78 -12.52 34.40
C LEU A 316 3.83 -11.81 33.06
N GLN A 317 4.95 -11.16 32.73
CA GLN A 317 5.11 -10.46 31.43
C GLN A 317 5.39 -11.40 30.26
N ALA A 318 6.14 -12.49 30.48
CA ALA A 318 6.52 -13.42 29.42
C ALA A 318 5.40 -14.41 29.07
N GLN A 319 4.63 -14.86 30.03
CA GLN A 319 3.66 -15.95 29.88
C GLN A 319 2.20 -15.50 30.04
N GLY A 320 1.98 -14.29 30.56
CA GLY A 320 0.64 -13.88 30.99
C GLY A 320 0.15 -14.74 32.19
N ILE A 321 -1.15 -14.81 32.34
CA ILE A 321 -1.76 -15.72 33.30
C ILE A 321 -2.18 -16.99 32.58
N ASP A 322 -1.72 -18.12 33.11
CA ASP A 322 -2.12 -19.43 32.61
C ASP A 322 -3.61 -19.65 32.88
N GLU A 323 -4.41 -19.76 31.84
CA GLU A 323 -5.86 -20.01 31.94
C GLU A 323 -6.19 -21.29 32.76
N SER A 324 -5.29 -22.28 32.77
CA SER A 324 -5.45 -23.52 33.53
C SER A 324 -5.40 -23.31 35.06
N ARG A 325 -4.82 -22.19 35.52
CA ARG A 325 -4.71 -21.83 36.94
C ARG A 325 -5.89 -21.02 37.43
N LYS A 326 -6.77 -20.56 36.57
CA LYS A 326 -7.97 -19.82 36.95
C LYS A 326 -9.01 -20.75 37.52
N THR A 327 -9.24 -20.63 38.82
CA THR A 327 -10.24 -21.37 39.60
C THR A 327 -11.37 -20.44 40.04
N ARG A 328 -12.53 -21.03 40.38
CA ARG A 328 -13.62 -20.29 41.00
C ARG A 328 -13.41 -20.28 42.51
N PHE A 329 -13.39 -19.10 43.12
CA PHE A 329 -13.25 -18.94 44.57
C PHE A 329 -14.02 -17.70 45.04
N ASP A 330 -14.29 -17.63 46.37
CA ASP A 330 -14.87 -16.46 47.01
C ASP A 330 -13.78 -15.42 47.31
N LEU A 331 -13.96 -14.19 46.80
CA LEU A 331 -13.04 -13.08 47.02
C LEU A 331 -13.05 -12.62 48.51
N GLY A 332 -14.18 -12.81 49.20
CA GLY A 332 -14.32 -12.53 50.63
C GLY A 332 -13.40 -13.41 51.46
N ASP A 333 -13.35 -14.74 51.17
CA ASP A 333 -12.45 -15.68 51.86
C ASP A 333 -10.98 -15.26 51.66
N VAL A 334 -10.56 -14.99 50.44
CA VAL A 334 -9.18 -14.55 50.17
C VAL A 334 -8.84 -13.27 50.92
N THR A 335 -9.77 -12.31 50.96
CA THR A 335 -9.56 -11.04 51.67
C THR A 335 -9.41 -11.26 53.15
N SER A 336 -10.23 -12.13 53.76
CA SER A 336 -10.18 -12.48 55.15
C SER A 336 -8.90 -13.26 55.52
N ASP A 337 -8.53 -14.25 54.72
CA ASP A 337 -7.30 -15.03 54.91
C ASP A 337 -6.06 -14.12 54.94
N VAL A 338 -5.97 -13.17 53.99
CA VAL A 338 -4.86 -12.23 53.91
C VAL A 338 -4.88 -11.27 55.11
N LEU A 339 -6.04 -10.73 55.50
CA LEU A 339 -6.16 -9.81 56.63
C LEU A 339 -5.64 -10.45 57.93
N ILE A 340 -5.97 -11.73 58.19
CA ILE A 340 -5.50 -12.51 59.37
C ILE A 340 -3.97 -12.57 59.39
N THR A 341 -3.29 -12.68 58.26
CA THR A 341 -1.81 -12.70 58.20
C THR A 341 -1.17 -11.42 58.72
N PHE A 342 -1.93 -10.30 58.72
CA PHE A 342 -1.46 -8.99 59.19
C PHE A 342 -1.87 -8.70 60.66
N GLU A 343 -2.55 -9.58 61.36
CA GLU A 343 -3.05 -9.36 62.73
C GLU A 343 -1.97 -8.82 63.70
N GLN A 344 -0.79 -9.42 63.71
CA GLN A 344 0.33 -8.96 64.52
C GLN A 344 0.78 -7.52 64.21
N LYS A 345 0.86 -7.16 62.92
CA LYS A 345 1.25 -5.82 62.49
C LYS A 345 0.19 -4.78 62.81
N ILE A 346 -1.09 -5.17 62.68
CA ILE A 346 -2.25 -4.32 62.99
C ILE A 346 -2.27 -4.02 64.48
N ASN A 347 -2.17 -5.07 65.34
CA ASN A 347 -2.15 -4.94 66.76
C ASN A 347 -0.93 -4.14 67.28
N ALA A 348 0.27 -4.40 66.73
CA ALA A 348 1.48 -3.67 67.08
C ALA A 348 1.40 -2.15 66.80
N ARG A 349 0.57 -1.76 65.81
CA ARG A 349 0.33 -0.34 65.43
C ARG A 349 -0.95 0.22 66.06
N GLY A 350 -1.75 -0.61 66.76
CA GLY A 350 -3.01 -0.21 67.36
C GLY A 350 -4.06 0.28 66.37
N LEU A 351 -4.06 -0.28 65.12
CA LEU A 351 -4.98 0.16 64.07
C LEU A 351 -6.41 -0.28 64.37
N GLN A 352 -7.37 0.62 64.09
CA GLN A 352 -8.80 0.28 64.15
C GLN A 352 -9.24 -0.30 62.81
N VAL A 353 -9.68 -1.57 62.79
CA VAL A 353 -10.06 -2.25 61.54
C VAL A 353 -11.57 -2.31 61.44
N SER A 354 -12.09 -1.87 60.29
CA SER A 354 -13.48 -2.08 59.89
C SER A 354 -13.54 -2.98 58.66
N VAL A 355 -14.35 -4.01 58.71
CA VAL A 355 -14.52 -4.99 57.63
C VAL A 355 -15.99 -5.03 57.26
N ASP A 356 -16.27 -4.70 56.01
CA ASP A 356 -17.61 -4.75 55.43
C ASP A 356 -17.60 -5.72 54.23
N LEU A 357 -17.91 -6.97 54.52
CA LEU A 357 -18.00 -8.05 53.54
C LEU A 357 -19.45 -8.49 53.43
N PRO A 358 -19.98 -8.76 52.23
CA PRO A 358 -21.34 -9.23 52.06
C PRO A 358 -21.55 -10.62 52.65
N GLU A 359 -22.73 -10.87 53.19
CA GLU A 359 -23.10 -12.20 53.72
C GLU A 359 -23.09 -13.31 52.67
N LYS A 360 -23.32 -12.93 51.41
CA LYS A 360 -23.30 -13.85 50.26
C LYS A 360 -21.89 -13.88 49.65
N PRO A 361 -21.40 -15.10 49.32
CA PRO A 361 -20.08 -15.22 48.66
C PRO A 361 -20.00 -14.42 47.35
N VAL A 362 -18.90 -13.71 47.15
CA VAL A 362 -18.61 -12.99 45.91
C VAL A 362 -17.67 -13.82 45.05
N TRP A 363 -18.27 -14.65 44.19
CA TRP A 363 -17.53 -15.58 43.37
C TRP A 363 -16.81 -14.87 42.20
N THR A 364 -15.54 -15.19 42.03
CA THR A 364 -14.72 -14.76 40.88
C THR A 364 -14.00 -15.97 40.28
N LYS A 365 -13.63 -15.84 38.97
CA LYS A 365 -12.81 -16.85 38.29
C LYS A 365 -11.46 -16.23 37.95
N ALA A 366 -10.44 -16.56 38.72
CA ALA A 366 -9.09 -16.00 38.62
C ALA A 366 -8.03 -16.99 39.12
N ASP A 367 -6.75 -16.69 38.98
CA ASP A 367 -5.67 -17.38 39.69
C ASP A 367 -5.70 -16.92 41.17
N ARG A 368 -6.13 -17.82 42.09
CA ARG A 368 -6.30 -17.52 43.50
C ARG A 368 -5.01 -17.01 44.15
N ASP A 369 -3.86 -17.61 43.82
CA ASP A 369 -2.58 -17.22 44.39
C ASP A 369 -2.17 -15.81 43.93
N ALA A 370 -2.38 -15.49 42.65
CA ALA A 370 -2.11 -14.18 42.10
C ALA A 370 -3.02 -13.11 42.75
N ILE A 371 -4.31 -13.39 42.93
CA ILE A 371 -5.23 -12.45 43.61
C ILE A 371 -4.89 -12.31 45.11
N THR A 372 -4.49 -13.39 45.77
CA THR A 372 -3.97 -13.34 47.16
C THR A 372 -2.78 -12.37 47.23
N GLN A 373 -1.86 -12.40 46.25
CA GLN A 373 -0.72 -11.46 46.17
C GLN A 373 -1.18 -10.01 45.98
N VAL A 374 -2.22 -9.78 45.17
CA VAL A 374 -2.79 -8.41 44.98
C VAL A 374 -3.31 -7.89 46.32
N VAL A 375 -4.17 -8.66 47.00
CA VAL A 375 -4.75 -8.26 48.29
C VAL A 375 -3.66 -8.04 49.34
N TYR A 376 -2.65 -8.90 49.38
CA TYR A 376 -1.48 -8.75 50.25
C TYR A 376 -0.74 -7.44 49.98
N ASN A 377 -0.42 -7.11 48.74
CA ASN A 377 0.32 -5.90 48.38
C ASN A 377 -0.47 -4.62 48.73
N LEU A 378 -1.79 -4.63 48.53
CA LEU A 378 -2.62 -3.48 48.86
C LEU A 378 -2.77 -3.30 50.38
N LEU A 379 -2.97 -4.40 51.13
CA LEU A 379 -3.06 -4.38 52.60
C LEU A 379 -1.73 -3.99 53.24
N ASP A 380 -0.59 -4.55 52.80
CA ASP A 380 0.72 -4.18 53.33
C ASP A 380 0.98 -2.68 53.12
N ASN A 381 0.61 -2.14 51.96
CA ASN A 381 0.69 -0.71 51.67
C ASN A 381 -0.22 0.11 52.61
N ALA A 382 -1.48 -0.28 52.74
CA ALA A 382 -2.44 0.44 53.60
C ALA A 382 -2.01 0.46 55.07
N ILE A 383 -1.55 -0.68 55.60
CA ILE A 383 -1.06 -0.80 56.96
C ILE A 383 0.22 0.01 57.18
N LYS A 384 1.13 0.01 56.22
CA LYS A 384 2.41 0.68 56.29
C LYS A 384 2.28 2.19 56.38
N PHE A 385 1.40 2.77 55.57
CA PHE A 385 1.18 4.22 55.49
C PHE A 385 0.07 4.71 56.44
N CYS A 386 -0.62 3.82 57.13
CA CYS A 386 -1.55 4.17 58.19
C CYS A 386 -0.78 4.66 59.44
N PRO A 387 -1.09 5.82 60.05
CA PRO A 387 -0.48 6.24 61.32
C PRO A 387 -0.85 5.30 62.46
N VAL A 388 -0.04 5.31 63.54
CA VAL A 388 -0.34 4.56 64.77
C VAL A 388 -1.70 4.99 65.30
N GLY A 389 -2.57 4.06 65.62
CA GLY A 389 -3.96 4.31 66.04
C GLY A 389 -4.91 4.74 64.92
N GLY A 390 -4.48 4.71 63.68
CA GLY A 390 -5.31 5.07 62.51
C GLY A 390 -6.33 4.02 62.12
N ASN A 391 -7.16 4.32 61.12
CA ASN A 391 -8.26 3.47 60.67
C ASN A 391 -7.87 2.73 59.37
N LEU A 392 -8.17 1.42 59.35
CA LEU A 392 -8.04 0.55 58.17
C LEU A 392 -9.44 -0.02 57.82
N GLY A 393 -9.92 0.21 56.61
CA GLY A 393 -11.23 -0.25 56.14
C GLY A 393 -11.09 -1.20 54.96
N LEU A 394 -11.85 -2.30 54.99
CA LEU A 394 -11.97 -3.23 53.86
C LEU A 394 -13.45 -3.32 53.48
N ILE A 395 -13.78 -3.10 52.25
CA ILE A 395 -15.14 -3.13 51.74
C ILE A 395 -15.16 -3.96 50.45
N LEU A 396 -15.95 -5.03 50.46
CA LEU A 396 -16.17 -5.87 49.28
C LEU A 396 -17.63 -5.71 48.82
N GLU A 397 -17.80 -5.40 47.57
CA GLU A 397 -19.11 -5.20 46.95
C GLU A 397 -19.21 -5.99 45.67
N GLN A 398 -20.40 -6.45 45.32
CA GLN A 398 -20.71 -6.97 44.02
C GLN A 398 -21.64 -5.99 43.29
N ASP A 399 -21.20 -5.41 42.19
CA ASP A 399 -21.96 -4.53 41.35
C ASP A 399 -22.17 -5.20 39.97
N GLY A 400 -23.33 -5.82 39.83
CA GLY A 400 -23.68 -6.58 38.62
C GLY A 400 -22.74 -7.75 38.34
N GLN A 401 -21.92 -7.62 37.28
CA GLN A 401 -20.95 -8.64 36.87
C GLN A 401 -19.52 -8.35 37.36
N LYS A 402 -19.33 -7.36 38.23
CA LYS A 402 -18.01 -7.01 38.79
C LYS A 402 -18.01 -7.19 40.30
N ALA A 403 -16.99 -7.87 40.80
CA ALA A 403 -16.63 -7.85 42.19
C ALA A 403 -15.65 -6.70 42.41
N ARG A 404 -15.90 -5.84 43.41
CA ARG A 404 -15.06 -4.69 43.74
C ARG A 404 -14.57 -4.81 45.19
N LEU A 405 -13.24 -4.81 45.35
CA LEU A 405 -12.62 -4.70 46.69
C LEU A 405 -12.01 -3.29 46.84
N ARG A 406 -12.33 -2.67 47.99
CA ARG A 406 -11.80 -1.36 48.40
C ARG A 406 -11.05 -1.51 49.72
N ILE A 407 -9.81 -1.02 49.75
CA ILE A 407 -8.97 -1.02 50.95
C ILE A 407 -8.65 0.44 51.27
N ARG A 408 -9.09 0.92 52.44
CA ARG A 408 -8.97 2.29 52.90
C ARG A 408 -8.01 2.38 54.05
N ASN A 409 -7.21 3.41 54.10
CA ASN A 409 -6.44 3.76 55.26
C ASN A 409 -6.45 5.27 55.53
N THR A 410 -6.48 5.66 56.77
CA THR A 410 -6.17 7.03 57.17
C THR A 410 -4.67 7.28 56.97
N GLY A 411 -4.30 8.50 56.59
CA GLY A 411 -2.90 8.85 56.35
C GLY A 411 -2.75 10.20 55.67
N GLN A 412 -1.57 10.49 55.21
CA GLN A 412 -1.31 11.71 54.46
C GLN A 412 -1.99 11.64 53.08
N THR A 413 -2.69 12.71 52.68
CA THR A 413 -3.29 12.82 51.34
C THR A 413 -2.20 12.82 50.27
N ILE A 414 -2.38 11.98 49.27
CA ILE A 414 -1.50 11.87 48.09
C ILE A 414 -1.96 12.95 47.09
N PRO A 415 -1.03 13.78 46.57
CA PRO A 415 -1.36 14.76 45.55
C PRO A 415 -2.02 14.13 44.30
N PRO A 416 -3.00 14.80 43.66
CA PRO A 416 -3.69 14.25 42.50
C PRO A 416 -2.75 13.90 41.30
N GLU A 417 -1.65 14.62 41.13
CA GLU A 417 -0.62 14.39 40.13
C GLU A 417 0.18 13.08 40.38
N GLU A 418 0.28 12.63 41.60
CA GLU A 418 1.01 11.41 42.01
C GLU A 418 0.13 10.14 41.90
N LEU A 419 -1.19 10.27 41.98
CA LEU A 419 -2.12 9.13 41.98
C LEU A 419 -1.98 8.22 40.75
N PRO A 420 -1.88 8.72 39.51
CA PRO A 420 -1.68 7.87 38.34
C PRO A 420 -0.34 7.13 38.33
N LEU A 421 0.69 7.73 38.95
CA LEU A 421 2.06 7.25 38.97
C LEU A 421 2.30 6.18 40.04
N LEU A 422 1.40 6.04 41.01
CA LEU A 422 1.53 5.05 42.14
C LEU A 422 1.66 3.60 41.65
N PHE A 423 1.09 3.32 40.47
CA PHE A 423 1.13 2.01 39.85
C PHE A 423 2.26 1.83 38.85
N ASP A 424 3.18 2.80 38.75
CA ASP A 424 4.35 2.69 37.87
C ASP A 424 5.49 1.96 38.57
N ARG A 425 6.40 1.37 37.80
CA ARG A 425 7.51 0.57 38.34
C ARG A 425 8.48 1.46 39.13
N PHE A 426 8.87 1.02 40.31
CA PHE A 426 9.82 1.73 41.20
C PHE A 426 9.37 3.12 41.63
N HIS A 427 8.12 3.48 41.35
CA HIS A 427 7.60 4.78 41.77
C HIS A 427 7.34 4.79 43.28
N LYS A 428 7.76 5.87 43.94
CA LYS A 428 7.50 6.19 45.34
C LYS A 428 7.17 7.68 45.42
N ALA A 429 6.03 8.03 45.98
CA ALA A 429 5.69 9.43 46.23
C ALA A 429 6.78 10.08 47.08
N ASP A 430 7.13 11.35 46.79
CA ASP A 430 8.32 12.02 47.36
C ASP A 430 8.39 11.99 48.89
N LYS A 431 7.26 12.10 49.54
CA LYS A 431 7.18 12.04 51.02
C LYS A 431 7.25 10.63 51.57
N ALA A 432 6.93 9.62 50.78
CA ALA A 432 7.04 8.21 51.15
C ALA A 432 8.51 7.71 51.07
N ARG A 433 9.37 8.39 50.32
CA ARG A 433 10.81 8.03 50.18
C ARG A 433 11.54 8.01 51.51
N SER A 434 11.20 8.94 52.42
CA SER A 434 11.82 9.02 53.77
C SER A 434 11.21 8.06 54.78
N ALA A 435 9.93 7.72 54.67
CA ALA A 435 9.20 6.85 55.60
C ALA A 435 9.31 5.36 55.23
N ASP A 436 9.48 5.07 53.92
CA ASP A 436 9.52 3.68 53.41
C ASP A 436 10.94 3.28 52.96
N ARG A 437 11.75 2.86 53.94
CA ARG A 437 13.06 2.22 53.63
C ARG A 437 12.93 0.77 53.18
N GLU A 438 11.79 0.12 53.30
CA GLU A 438 11.63 -1.32 53.01
C GLU A 438 10.96 -1.64 51.66
N GLY A 439 10.19 -0.72 51.07
CA GLY A 439 9.47 -0.97 49.82
C GLY A 439 10.31 -0.61 48.58
N TRP A 440 10.10 -1.36 47.50
CA TRP A 440 10.82 -1.18 46.20
C TRP A 440 9.99 -0.45 45.14
N GLY A 441 8.73 -0.10 45.45
CA GLY A 441 7.81 0.47 44.45
C GLY A 441 7.36 -0.52 43.39
N LEU A 442 7.45 -1.84 43.68
CA LEU A 442 7.02 -2.88 42.73
C LEU A 442 5.65 -3.49 43.10
N GLY A 443 5.23 -3.42 44.36
CA GLY A 443 4.01 -4.11 44.86
C GLY A 443 2.74 -3.64 44.14
N LEU A 444 2.52 -2.34 44.00
CA LEU A 444 1.36 -1.76 43.30
C LEU A 444 1.41 -2.03 41.80
N TYR A 445 2.59 -1.99 41.18
CA TYR A 445 2.76 -2.32 39.77
C TYR A 445 2.44 -3.80 39.48
N ILE A 446 2.88 -4.74 40.39
CA ILE A 446 2.54 -6.16 40.29
C ILE A 446 1.02 -6.34 40.44
N ALA A 447 0.38 -5.65 41.40
CA ALA A 447 -1.07 -5.69 41.57
C ALA A 447 -1.80 -5.23 40.28
N LYS A 448 -1.37 -4.11 39.67
CA LYS A 448 -1.93 -3.61 38.42
C LYS A 448 -1.77 -4.62 37.29
N THR A 449 -0.60 -5.23 37.17
CA THR A 449 -0.32 -6.25 36.15
C THR A 449 -1.21 -7.47 36.29
N ILE A 450 -1.36 -7.98 37.52
CA ILE A 450 -2.22 -9.15 37.82
C ILE A 450 -3.68 -8.82 37.53
N ILE A 451 -4.21 -7.71 38.05
CA ILE A 451 -5.61 -7.32 37.85
C ILE A 451 -5.91 -7.11 36.36
N GLY A 452 -5.05 -6.41 35.65
CA GLY A 452 -5.21 -6.20 34.19
C GLY A 452 -5.23 -7.50 33.40
N ALA A 453 -4.37 -8.46 33.75
CA ALA A 453 -4.33 -9.77 33.09
C ALA A 453 -5.56 -10.66 33.43
N HIS A 454 -6.33 -10.32 34.46
CA HIS A 454 -7.62 -10.94 34.78
C HIS A 454 -8.83 -10.17 34.25
N GLY A 455 -8.61 -9.13 33.43
CA GLY A 455 -9.68 -8.32 32.83
C GLY A 455 -10.35 -7.36 33.80
N GLY A 456 -9.67 -7.07 34.94
CA GLY A 456 -10.09 -6.12 35.95
C GLY A 456 -9.40 -4.76 35.80
N GLU A 457 -9.80 -3.82 36.64
CA GLU A 457 -9.24 -2.47 36.74
C GLU A 457 -8.77 -2.22 38.17
N ILE A 458 -7.70 -1.44 38.36
CA ILE A 458 -7.18 -1.02 39.65
C ILE A 458 -6.89 0.47 39.64
N TRP A 459 -7.25 1.17 40.70
CA TRP A 459 -7.01 2.62 40.86
C TRP A 459 -6.86 2.99 42.33
N ALA A 460 -6.44 4.23 42.58
CA ALA A 460 -6.37 4.82 43.91
C ALA A 460 -7.04 6.18 43.94
N THR A 461 -7.62 6.53 45.05
CA THR A 461 -8.11 7.88 45.38
C THR A 461 -7.56 8.30 46.72
N SER A 462 -7.30 9.60 46.90
CA SER A 462 -6.79 10.12 48.16
C SER A 462 -7.34 11.51 48.41
N GLU A 463 -8.22 11.61 49.42
CA GLU A 463 -8.88 12.86 49.81
C GLU A 463 -9.05 12.97 51.31
N ASN A 464 -8.96 14.15 51.89
CA ASN A 464 -9.24 14.44 53.28
C ASN A 464 -8.51 13.51 54.30
N GLY A 465 -7.27 13.13 54.00
CA GLY A 465 -6.49 12.29 54.86
C GLY A 465 -6.90 10.79 54.82
N VAL A 466 -7.65 10.39 53.80
CA VAL A 466 -8.01 8.97 53.56
C VAL A 466 -7.53 8.59 52.16
N THR A 467 -6.77 7.51 52.06
CA THR A 467 -6.38 6.88 50.80
C THR A 467 -7.16 5.59 50.63
N GLU A 468 -7.74 5.40 49.44
CA GLU A 468 -8.46 4.17 49.06
C GLU A 468 -7.81 3.58 47.81
N PHE A 469 -7.42 2.31 47.89
CA PHE A 469 -7.03 1.46 46.78
C PHE A 469 -8.21 0.55 46.43
N SER A 470 -8.59 0.58 45.15
CA SER A 470 -9.74 -0.16 44.67
C SER A 470 -9.36 -1.01 43.45
N PHE A 471 -9.90 -2.23 43.37
CA PHE A 471 -9.82 -3.00 42.15
C PHE A 471 -11.14 -3.72 41.86
N THR A 472 -11.31 -4.11 40.62
CA THR A 472 -12.44 -4.92 40.15
C THR A 472 -11.97 -6.23 39.51
N LEU A 473 -12.80 -7.26 39.62
CA LEU A 473 -12.66 -8.54 38.93
C LEU A 473 -14.00 -8.93 38.32
N PRO A 474 -14.02 -9.71 37.22
CA PRO A 474 -15.26 -10.32 36.74
C PRO A 474 -15.88 -11.22 37.80
N ALA A 475 -17.14 -10.95 38.19
CA ALA A 475 -17.90 -11.81 39.06
C ALA A 475 -18.54 -12.94 38.24
N VAL A 476 -18.54 -14.14 38.80
CA VAL A 476 -19.22 -15.32 38.22
C VAL A 476 -20.35 -15.75 39.17
N ARG A 477 -21.46 -16.19 38.56
CA ARG A 477 -22.63 -16.66 39.28
C ARG A 477 -22.41 -18.04 39.91
#